data_aa9e79439bae09eb60b46a012ab861dd
#
_entry.id   aa9e79439bae09eb60b46a012ab861dd
#
_cell.length_a   1.000
_cell.length_b   1.000
_cell.length_c   1.000
_cell.angle_alpha   90.00
_cell.angle_beta   90.00
_cell.angle_gamma   90.00
#
_symmetry.space_group_name_H-M   'P 1'
#
loop_
_entity.id
_entity.type
_entity.pdbx_description
1 polymer ?
#
loop_
_entity_poly.entity_id
_entity_poly.type
_entity_poly.pdbx_seq_one_letter_code
_entity_poly.pdbx_strand_id
1 'polypeptide(L)'
;MENLKKEIKNYIPFNEQEEKDREIILELLENEKDILTRDNKKCHFTVSAWIVDSSRKKVLMCYHNIYNSWAWLGGHADGDSNLRNVVLKEIEEESGIKNIKFLTEDIFSMEILTVNGHIKKEKYVSSHLHLNLTFLLEGDTEEKLFVKPDENSGLDWINVEDISKKSTEKWFVDNIYSKLTEKVKKYY
;
A
#
# COMPACT_ATOMS: atom_id res chain seq x y z
N MET A 1 3.77 -10.69 15.55
CA MET A 1 4.82 -11.21 14.63
C MET A 1 4.51 -12.62 14.13
N GLU A 2 4.29 -13.62 14.98
CA GLU A 2 4.04 -15.02 14.52
C GLU A 2 2.84 -15.14 13.57
N ASN A 3 1.73 -14.46 13.86
CA ASN A 3 0.57 -14.45 12.96
C ASN A 3 0.90 -13.83 11.59
N LEU A 4 1.58 -12.68 11.59
CA LEU A 4 2.00 -12.01 10.36
C LEU A 4 2.92 -12.91 9.52
N LYS A 5 3.92 -13.55 10.16
CA LYS A 5 4.81 -14.51 9.49
C LYS A 5 4.04 -15.68 8.89
N LYS A 6 3.05 -16.21 9.61
CA LYS A 6 2.20 -17.30 9.13
C LYS A 6 1.36 -16.86 7.92
N GLU A 7 0.78 -15.66 7.96
CA GLU A 7 0.01 -15.12 6.84
C GLU A 7 0.87 -14.95 5.59
N ILE A 8 2.06 -14.35 5.72
CA ILE A 8 3.02 -14.19 4.61
C ILE A 8 3.45 -15.55 4.06
N LYS A 9 3.71 -16.53 4.93
CA LYS A 9 4.07 -17.90 4.52
C LYS A 9 2.95 -18.59 3.73
N ASN A 10 1.70 -18.36 4.11
CA ASN A 10 0.53 -18.96 3.47
C ASN A 10 0.04 -18.17 2.24
N TYR A 11 0.57 -16.99 2.01
CA TYR A 11 0.21 -16.18 0.86
C TYR A 11 0.54 -16.91 -0.44
N ILE A 12 -0.41 -16.91 -1.39
CA ILE A 12 -0.25 -17.52 -2.72
C ILE A 12 0.13 -16.41 -3.71
N PRO A 13 1.39 -16.36 -4.17
CA PRO A 13 1.83 -15.34 -5.12
C PRO A 13 1.04 -15.39 -6.43
N PHE A 14 0.74 -14.22 -6.96
CA PHE A 14 0.05 -14.07 -8.24
C PHE A 14 1.00 -14.24 -9.43
N ASN A 15 2.25 -13.84 -9.25
CA ASN A 15 3.29 -13.85 -10.28
C ASN A 15 4.68 -14.06 -9.67
N GLU A 16 5.70 -14.14 -10.51
CA GLU A 16 7.09 -14.35 -10.11
C GLU A 16 7.62 -13.24 -9.20
N GLN A 17 7.23 -11.97 -9.43
CA GLN A 17 7.63 -10.85 -8.57
C GLN A 17 7.15 -11.07 -7.13
N GLU A 18 5.88 -11.40 -6.92
CA GLU A 18 5.35 -11.64 -5.57
C GLU A 18 5.98 -12.88 -4.91
N GLU A 19 6.32 -13.91 -5.71
CA GLU A 19 7.00 -15.09 -5.21
C GLU A 19 8.39 -14.74 -4.67
N LYS A 20 9.18 -13.98 -5.44
CA LYS A 20 10.52 -13.57 -5.04
C LYS A 20 10.50 -12.59 -3.87
N ASP A 21 9.60 -11.63 -3.88
CA ASP A 21 9.45 -10.67 -2.77
C ASP A 21 9.02 -11.38 -1.49
N ARG A 22 8.11 -12.36 -1.56
CA ARG A 22 7.73 -13.18 -0.40
C ARG A 22 8.91 -13.95 0.20
N GLU A 23 9.73 -14.59 -0.64
CA GLU A 23 10.93 -15.30 -0.19
C GLU A 23 11.86 -14.37 0.63
N ILE A 24 12.14 -13.19 0.09
CA ILE A 24 13.00 -12.18 0.72
C ILE A 24 12.36 -11.63 2.01
N ILE A 25 11.06 -11.31 1.99
CA ILE A 25 10.36 -10.82 3.17
C ILE A 25 10.41 -11.85 4.31
N LEU A 26 10.23 -13.14 4.02
CA LEU A 26 10.34 -14.20 5.02
C LEU A 26 11.76 -14.30 5.59
N GLU A 27 12.79 -14.16 4.76
CA GLU A 27 14.20 -14.12 5.21
C GLU A 27 14.46 -12.91 6.12
N LEU A 28 13.99 -11.71 5.73
CA LEU A 28 14.16 -10.50 6.52
C LEU A 28 13.41 -10.57 7.85
N LEU A 29 12.23 -11.19 7.90
CA LEU A 29 11.49 -11.44 9.15
C LEU A 29 12.23 -12.34 10.13
N GLU A 30 13.12 -13.19 9.66
CA GLU A 30 13.94 -14.06 10.52
C GLU A 30 15.23 -13.38 11.00
N ASN A 31 15.81 -12.54 10.16
CA ASN A 31 17.17 -12.04 10.36
C ASN A 31 17.25 -10.57 10.83
N GLU A 32 16.23 -9.75 10.53
CA GLU A 32 16.23 -8.33 10.90
C GLU A 32 15.40 -8.06 12.16
N LYS A 33 15.90 -7.15 13.01
CA LYS A 33 15.18 -6.64 14.18
C LYS A 33 14.41 -5.38 13.85
N ASP A 34 13.41 -5.08 14.68
CA ASP A 34 12.64 -3.83 14.61
C ASP A 34 11.99 -3.56 13.23
N ILE A 35 11.71 -4.64 12.49
CA ILE A 35 11.23 -4.60 11.10
C ILE A 35 9.81 -3.99 10.97
N LEU A 36 9.09 -3.84 12.09
CA LEU A 36 7.80 -3.14 12.12
C LEU A 36 7.96 -1.63 12.33
N THR A 37 9.16 -1.14 12.61
CA THR A 37 9.38 0.28 12.93
C THR A 37 10.40 0.90 12.00
N ARG A 38 10.32 2.23 11.85
CA ARG A 38 11.31 3.03 11.12
C ARG A 38 12.67 3.12 11.83
N ASP A 39 12.85 2.45 12.98
CA ASP A 39 14.15 2.29 13.63
C ASP A 39 15.04 1.33 12.84
N ASN A 40 14.47 0.33 12.18
CA ASN A 40 15.20 -0.42 11.16
C ASN A 40 15.38 0.48 9.92
N LYS A 41 16.61 0.95 9.70
CA LYS A 41 16.97 1.87 8.60
C LYS A 41 17.21 1.19 7.27
N LYS A 42 17.19 -0.14 7.22
CA LYS A 42 17.40 -0.93 5.99
C LYS A 42 16.07 -1.29 5.34
N CYS A 43 15.12 -1.77 6.15
CA CYS A 43 13.81 -2.19 5.69
C CYS A 43 12.79 -2.17 6.83
N HIS A 44 11.54 -1.87 6.52
CA HIS A 44 10.45 -1.98 7.49
C HIS A 44 9.10 -2.15 6.79
N PHE A 45 8.11 -2.68 7.54
CA PHE A 45 6.78 -2.93 7.00
C PHE A 45 5.99 -1.65 6.75
N THR A 46 5.32 -1.67 5.61
CA THR A 46 4.30 -0.69 5.21
C THR A 46 3.04 -1.43 4.77
N VAL A 47 1.95 -0.71 4.72
CA VAL A 47 0.68 -1.16 4.19
C VAL A 47 0.20 -0.25 3.08
N SER A 48 -0.53 -0.82 2.12
CA SER A 48 -1.24 -0.05 1.10
C SER A 48 -2.67 -0.56 0.94
N ALA A 49 -3.55 0.34 0.60
CA ALA A 49 -4.95 0.06 0.35
C ALA A 49 -5.26 0.16 -1.14
N TRP A 50 -5.73 -0.93 -1.75
CA TRP A 50 -6.36 -0.89 -3.05
C TRP A 50 -7.87 -0.84 -2.85
N ILE A 51 -8.42 0.39 -2.85
CA ILE A 51 -9.82 0.64 -2.52
C ILE A 51 -10.59 0.83 -3.81
N VAL A 52 -11.47 -0.11 -4.12
CA VAL A 52 -12.29 -0.08 -5.33
C VAL A 52 -13.73 0.33 -5.01
N ASP A 53 -14.43 0.88 -6.00
CA ASP A 53 -15.87 1.08 -5.94
C ASP A 53 -16.63 -0.24 -6.13
N SER A 54 -17.94 -0.26 -5.88
CA SER A 54 -18.78 -1.45 -6.01
C SER A 54 -18.79 -2.04 -7.44
N SER A 55 -18.51 -1.23 -8.47
CA SER A 55 -18.43 -1.67 -9.86
C SER A 55 -17.05 -2.21 -10.27
N ARG A 56 -16.03 -2.06 -9.43
CA ARG A 56 -14.61 -2.40 -9.70
C ARG A 56 -13.97 -1.58 -10.82
N LYS A 57 -14.58 -0.46 -11.18
CA LYS A 57 -14.10 0.41 -12.28
C LYS A 57 -13.30 1.60 -11.80
N LYS A 58 -13.44 1.96 -10.53
CA LYS A 58 -12.73 3.09 -9.93
C LYS A 58 -11.89 2.64 -8.75
N VAL A 59 -10.80 3.36 -8.52
CA VAL A 59 -9.92 3.21 -7.36
C VAL A 59 -9.79 4.56 -6.66
N LEU A 60 -9.91 4.57 -5.34
CA LEU A 60 -9.61 5.76 -4.55
C LEU A 60 -8.09 5.97 -4.50
N MET A 61 -7.66 7.14 -4.95
CA MET A 61 -6.24 7.52 -4.92
C MET A 61 -6.08 8.90 -4.30
N CYS A 62 -4.91 9.16 -3.72
CA CYS A 62 -4.50 10.46 -3.21
C CYS A 62 -3.44 11.10 -4.11
N TYR A 63 -3.44 12.43 -4.21
CA TYR A 63 -2.33 13.17 -4.81
C TYR A 63 -1.29 13.41 -3.74
N HIS A 64 -0.27 12.56 -3.71
CA HIS A 64 0.75 12.53 -2.67
C HIS A 64 1.77 13.67 -2.85
N ASN A 65 1.93 14.53 -1.83
CA ASN A 65 2.74 15.75 -1.93
C ASN A 65 4.23 15.49 -2.20
N ILE A 66 4.81 14.43 -1.61
CA ILE A 66 6.24 14.11 -1.79
C ILE A 66 6.50 13.53 -3.19
N TYR A 67 5.64 12.63 -3.67
CA TYR A 67 5.81 11.99 -4.99
C TYR A 67 5.33 12.87 -6.13
N ASN A 68 4.54 13.93 -5.81
CA ASN A 68 3.90 14.79 -6.81
C ASN A 68 3.14 13.98 -7.86
N SER A 69 2.40 12.97 -7.40
CA SER A 69 1.74 11.97 -8.22
C SER A 69 0.49 11.42 -7.54
N TRP A 70 -0.44 10.91 -8.33
CA TRP A 70 -1.54 10.10 -7.83
C TRP A 70 -1.03 8.72 -7.42
N ALA A 71 -1.28 8.35 -6.18
CA ALA A 71 -0.85 7.12 -5.54
C ALA A 71 -1.98 6.48 -4.73
N TRP A 72 -1.84 5.22 -4.40
CA TRP A 72 -2.70 4.53 -3.43
C TRP A 72 -2.55 5.14 -2.02
N LEU A 73 -3.49 4.85 -1.12
CA LEU A 73 -3.39 5.23 0.28
C LEU A 73 -2.60 4.17 1.05
N GLY A 74 -1.92 4.61 2.11
CA GLY A 74 -1.18 3.69 2.97
C GLY A 74 -0.11 4.36 3.81
N GLY A 75 0.52 3.57 4.68
CA GLY A 75 1.52 4.09 5.60
C GLY A 75 2.40 3.03 6.24
N HIS A 76 3.06 3.40 7.33
CA HIS A 76 4.01 2.54 8.02
C HIS A 76 3.33 1.73 9.13
N ALA A 77 3.84 0.53 9.38
CA ALA A 77 3.35 -0.31 10.47
C ALA A 77 3.55 0.33 11.87
N ASP A 78 4.62 1.13 12.02
CA ASP A 78 4.96 1.90 13.22
C ASP A 78 4.82 1.09 14.54
N GLY A 79 5.19 -0.18 14.48
CA GLY A 79 5.20 -1.10 15.62
C GLY A 79 3.97 -2.01 15.75
N ASP A 80 2.90 -1.74 15.02
CA ASP A 80 1.71 -2.61 15.04
C ASP A 80 1.87 -3.77 14.05
N SER A 81 1.78 -5.00 14.57
CA SER A 81 1.82 -6.22 13.75
C SER A 81 0.46 -6.60 13.15
N ASN A 82 -0.63 -5.94 13.56
CA ASN A 82 -1.94 -6.07 12.94
C ASN A 82 -2.07 -5.09 11.76
N LEU A 83 -1.52 -5.49 10.64
CA LEU A 83 -1.42 -4.61 9.47
C LEU A 83 -2.79 -4.25 8.85
N ARG A 84 -3.87 -5.02 9.15
CA ARG A 84 -5.24 -4.64 8.78
C ARG A 84 -5.73 -3.42 9.57
N ASN A 85 -5.43 -3.38 10.88
CA ASN A 85 -5.76 -2.20 11.68
C ASN A 85 -4.96 -0.98 11.18
N VAL A 86 -3.68 -1.18 10.84
CA VAL A 86 -2.84 -0.11 10.31
C VAL A 86 -3.43 0.47 9.03
N VAL A 87 -3.78 -0.38 8.05
CA VAL A 87 -4.32 0.12 6.77
C VAL A 87 -5.65 0.85 6.96
N LEU A 88 -6.54 0.39 7.83
CA LEU A 88 -7.80 1.09 8.11
C LEU A 88 -7.57 2.46 8.74
N LYS A 89 -6.62 2.54 9.67
CA LYS A 89 -6.22 3.80 10.30
C LYS A 89 -5.65 4.78 9.28
N GLU A 90 -4.73 4.33 8.41
CA GLU A 90 -4.14 5.17 7.37
C GLU A 90 -5.21 5.68 6.38
N ILE A 91 -6.15 4.81 5.98
CA ILE A 91 -7.26 5.20 5.10
C ILE A 91 -8.11 6.31 5.75
N GLU A 92 -8.49 6.16 7.03
CA GLU A 92 -9.27 7.17 7.74
C GLU A 92 -8.47 8.47 7.89
N GLU A 93 -7.18 8.41 8.24
CA GLU A 93 -6.32 9.58 8.40
C GLU A 93 -6.08 10.33 7.09
N GLU A 94 -5.85 9.63 5.97
CA GLU A 94 -5.51 10.24 4.69
C GLU A 94 -6.72 10.71 3.88
N SER A 95 -7.91 10.09 4.08
CA SER A 95 -9.09 10.35 3.25
C SER A 95 -10.36 10.70 4.02
N GLY A 96 -10.40 10.39 5.30
CA GLY A 96 -11.61 10.55 6.14
C GLY A 96 -12.73 9.57 5.83
N ILE A 97 -12.58 8.66 4.86
CA ILE A 97 -13.59 7.66 4.51
C ILE A 97 -13.76 6.63 5.64
N LYS A 98 -15.01 6.30 5.98
CA LYS A 98 -15.35 5.37 7.07
C LYS A 98 -16.16 4.18 6.61
N ASN A 99 -16.97 4.37 5.56
CA ASN A 99 -17.81 3.30 5.03
C ASN A 99 -17.00 2.45 4.05
N ILE A 100 -16.14 1.61 4.63
CA ILE A 100 -15.20 0.78 3.91
C ILE A 100 -15.22 -0.66 4.44
N LYS A 101 -15.08 -1.63 3.57
CA LYS A 101 -15.04 -3.04 3.96
C LYS A 101 -13.93 -3.79 3.21
N PHE A 102 -13.30 -4.74 3.87
CA PHE A 102 -12.42 -5.69 3.19
C PHE A 102 -13.23 -6.55 2.21
N LEU A 103 -12.72 -6.71 1.00
CA LEU A 103 -13.24 -7.70 0.04
C LEU A 103 -12.65 -9.08 0.27
N THR A 104 -11.49 -9.12 0.88
CA THR A 104 -10.85 -10.34 1.40
C THR A 104 -10.10 -10.01 2.68
N GLU A 105 -10.12 -10.93 3.62
CA GLU A 105 -9.31 -10.84 4.85
C GLU A 105 -7.84 -11.23 4.60
N ASP A 106 -7.53 -11.83 3.46
CA ASP A 106 -6.17 -12.22 3.10
C ASP A 106 -5.36 -11.03 2.57
N ILE A 107 -4.03 -11.14 2.63
CA ILE A 107 -3.12 -10.23 1.94
C ILE A 107 -3.46 -10.30 0.44
N PHE A 108 -3.78 -9.15 -0.14
CA PHE A 108 -4.16 -9.08 -1.55
C PHE A 108 -2.95 -9.05 -2.48
N SER A 109 -1.90 -8.34 -2.09
CA SER A 109 -0.65 -8.24 -2.86
C SER A 109 0.54 -7.98 -1.94
N MET A 110 1.73 -8.31 -2.42
CA MET A 110 2.97 -8.18 -1.67
C MET A 110 4.08 -7.64 -2.56
N GLU A 111 4.80 -6.63 -2.09
CA GLU A 111 5.84 -5.95 -2.83
C GLU A 111 7.00 -5.54 -1.94
N ILE A 112 8.23 -5.63 -2.45
CA ILE A 112 9.39 -4.92 -1.89
C ILE A 112 9.59 -3.65 -2.71
N LEU A 113 9.34 -2.50 -2.09
CA LEU A 113 9.42 -1.19 -2.73
C LEU A 113 10.68 -0.46 -2.30
N THR A 114 11.41 0.10 -3.26
CA THR A 114 12.60 0.90 -2.97
C THR A 114 12.24 2.34 -2.65
N VAL A 115 12.78 2.86 -1.56
CA VAL A 115 12.68 4.26 -1.18
C VAL A 115 14.02 4.93 -1.40
N ASN A 116 14.07 5.94 -2.26
CA ASN A 116 15.28 6.72 -2.48
C ASN A 116 15.60 7.60 -1.27
N GLY A 117 16.90 7.85 -1.06
CA GLY A 117 17.31 8.79 -0.04
C GLY A 117 16.68 10.18 -0.25
N HIS A 118 16.17 10.77 0.83
CA HIS A 118 15.44 12.04 0.76
C HIS A 118 15.61 12.87 2.04
N ILE A 119 15.20 14.13 1.98
CA ILE A 119 15.16 15.01 3.15
C ILE A 119 13.74 15.01 3.74
N LYS A 120 13.61 14.66 5.02
CA LYS A 120 12.37 14.74 5.78
C LYS A 120 12.61 15.53 7.07
N LYS A 121 11.84 16.60 7.29
CA LYS A 121 11.98 17.49 8.46
C LYS A 121 13.45 17.91 8.68
N GLU A 122 14.09 18.40 7.62
CA GLU A 122 15.49 18.89 7.58
C GLU A 122 16.57 17.83 7.87
N LYS A 123 16.21 16.55 7.96
CA LYS A 123 17.16 15.44 8.17
C LYS A 123 17.20 14.54 6.95
N TYR A 124 18.39 14.07 6.62
CA TYR A 124 18.56 13.06 5.56
C TYR A 124 18.10 11.69 6.03
N VAL A 125 17.24 11.07 5.24
CA VAL A 125 16.81 9.68 5.37
C VAL A 125 17.49 8.88 4.27
N SER A 126 18.22 7.83 4.66
CA SER A 126 18.91 6.95 3.72
C SER A 126 17.92 6.16 2.86
N SER A 127 18.35 5.72 1.69
CA SER A 127 17.60 4.75 0.89
C SER A 127 17.37 3.47 1.70
N HIS A 128 16.18 2.92 1.59
CA HIS A 128 15.76 1.72 2.33
C HIS A 128 14.63 1.00 1.57
N LEU A 129 14.20 -0.14 2.10
CA LEU A 129 13.14 -0.94 1.53
C LEU A 129 11.85 -0.83 2.36
N HIS A 130 10.73 -0.67 1.68
CA HIS A 130 9.42 -0.92 2.25
C HIS A 130 8.98 -2.34 1.92
N LEU A 131 8.71 -3.13 2.97
CA LEU A 131 8.10 -4.45 2.86
C LEU A 131 6.59 -4.24 2.87
N ASN A 132 6.02 -4.05 1.69
CA ASN A 132 4.65 -3.57 1.55
C ASN A 132 3.66 -4.72 1.44
N LEU A 133 2.59 -4.68 2.24
CA LEU A 133 1.43 -5.55 2.12
C LEU A 133 0.22 -4.73 1.69
N THR A 134 -0.36 -5.10 0.56
CA THR A 134 -1.54 -4.43 0.01
C THR A 134 -2.80 -5.20 0.41
N PHE A 135 -3.82 -4.46 0.83
CA PHE A 135 -5.15 -4.97 1.16
C PHE A 135 -6.18 -4.48 0.15
N LEU A 136 -7.13 -5.36 -0.19
CA LEU A 136 -8.24 -5.04 -1.10
C LEU A 136 -9.49 -4.68 -0.32
N LEU A 137 -10.00 -3.48 -0.55
CA LEU A 137 -11.19 -2.95 0.12
C LEU A 137 -12.19 -2.41 -0.91
N GLU A 138 -13.44 -2.31 -0.48
CA GLU A 138 -14.50 -1.61 -1.21
C GLU A 138 -14.95 -0.40 -0.39
N GLY A 139 -15.07 0.75 -1.07
CA GLY A 139 -15.56 1.99 -0.47
C GLY A 139 -16.73 2.60 -1.26
N ASP A 140 -17.42 3.53 -0.62
CA ASP A 140 -18.54 4.25 -1.22
C ASP A 140 -18.06 5.54 -1.91
N THR A 141 -18.30 5.66 -3.22
CA THR A 141 -17.92 6.84 -3.99
C THR A 141 -18.68 8.11 -3.63
N GLU A 142 -19.82 7.98 -2.96
CA GLU A 142 -20.66 9.11 -2.53
C GLU A 142 -20.23 9.67 -1.17
N GLU A 143 -19.36 8.97 -0.45
CA GLU A 143 -18.87 9.44 0.84
C GLU A 143 -17.92 10.62 0.65
N LYS A 144 -18.07 11.63 1.50
CA LYS A 144 -17.26 12.85 1.44
C LYS A 144 -15.82 12.56 1.87
N LEU A 145 -14.88 12.89 1.01
CA LEU A 145 -13.45 12.76 1.26
C LEU A 145 -12.86 14.04 1.87
N PHE A 146 -11.82 13.87 2.70
CA PHE A 146 -11.10 14.96 3.34
C PHE A 146 -9.60 14.76 3.17
N VAL A 147 -8.94 15.71 2.52
CA VAL A 147 -7.48 15.70 2.35
C VAL A 147 -6.77 15.89 3.69
N LYS A 148 -5.60 15.27 3.85
CA LYS A 148 -4.65 15.49 4.93
C LYS A 148 -3.51 16.39 4.40
N PRO A 149 -3.55 17.72 4.60
CA PRO A 149 -2.73 18.68 3.86
C PRO A 149 -1.22 18.52 4.02
N ASP A 150 -0.75 17.87 5.10
CA ASP A 150 0.64 17.55 5.34
C ASP A 150 1.14 16.32 4.56
N GLU A 151 0.24 15.51 4.00
CA GLU A 151 0.56 14.29 3.26
C GLU A 151 0.06 14.33 1.83
N ASN A 152 -1.19 14.78 1.61
CA ASN A 152 -1.80 14.83 0.30
C ASN A 152 -2.53 16.15 0.03
N SER A 153 -2.70 16.48 -1.25
CA SER A 153 -3.40 17.70 -1.71
C SER A 153 -4.61 17.42 -2.58
N GLY A 154 -4.95 16.15 -2.79
CA GLY A 154 -6.13 15.74 -3.54
C GLY A 154 -6.51 14.30 -3.25
N LEU A 155 -7.80 14.01 -3.38
CA LEU A 155 -8.39 12.68 -3.31
C LEU A 155 -9.40 12.55 -4.43
N ASP A 156 -9.36 11.44 -5.18
CA ASP A 156 -10.29 11.23 -6.27
C ASP A 156 -10.52 9.73 -6.52
N TRP A 157 -11.73 9.40 -6.94
CA TRP A 157 -12.08 8.09 -7.47
C TRP A 157 -11.71 8.02 -8.96
N ILE A 158 -10.53 7.52 -9.26
CA ILE A 158 -9.95 7.45 -10.61
C ILE A 158 -10.39 6.16 -11.30
N ASN A 159 -10.86 6.26 -12.56
CA ASN A 159 -11.12 5.06 -13.35
C ASN A 159 -9.83 4.26 -13.53
N VAL A 160 -9.91 2.95 -13.38
CA VAL A 160 -8.72 2.07 -13.49
C VAL A 160 -7.96 2.22 -14.82
N GLU A 161 -8.68 2.54 -15.90
CA GLU A 161 -8.10 2.80 -17.24
C GLU A 161 -7.41 4.17 -17.38
N ASP A 162 -7.65 5.09 -16.44
CA ASP A 162 -7.06 6.44 -16.43
C ASP A 162 -5.88 6.57 -15.46
N ILE A 163 -5.60 5.54 -14.63
CA ILE A 163 -4.49 5.57 -13.67
C ILE A 163 -3.16 5.88 -14.37
N SER A 164 -2.90 5.27 -15.54
CA SER A 164 -1.68 5.49 -16.31
C SER A 164 -1.52 6.92 -16.86
N LYS A 165 -2.61 7.68 -16.94
CA LYS A 165 -2.60 9.09 -17.37
C LYS A 165 -2.46 10.04 -16.18
N LYS A 166 -2.91 9.60 -15.01
CA LYS A 166 -2.95 10.40 -13.78
C LYS A 166 -1.69 10.26 -12.94
N SER A 167 -1.18 9.03 -12.75
CA SER A 167 0.05 8.78 -12.01
C SER A 167 1.27 9.04 -12.89
N THR A 168 2.23 9.78 -12.35
CA THR A 168 3.53 10.06 -13.00
C THR A 168 4.56 8.98 -12.68
N GLU A 169 4.27 8.09 -11.74
CA GLU A 169 5.15 7.00 -11.31
C GLU A 169 5.03 5.79 -12.24
N LYS A 170 5.64 5.91 -13.42
CA LYS A 170 5.50 4.91 -14.48
C LYS A 170 5.79 3.47 -14.03
N TRP A 171 6.81 3.27 -13.21
CA TRP A 171 7.16 1.94 -12.73
C TRP A 171 6.03 1.35 -11.86
N PHE A 172 5.43 2.15 -10.97
CA PHE A 172 4.27 1.73 -10.17
C PHE A 172 3.07 1.40 -11.04
N VAL A 173 2.79 2.24 -12.04
CA VAL A 173 1.70 2.00 -12.99
C VAL A 173 1.89 0.67 -13.71
N ASP A 174 3.07 0.45 -14.29
CA ASP A 174 3.34 -0.71 -15.14
C ASP A 174 3.47 -2.03 -14.35
N ASN A 175 3.98 -1.99 -13.11
CA ASN A 175 4.31 -3.20 -12.36
C ASN A 175 3.38 -3.47 -11.17
N ILE A 176 2.81 -2.44 -10.56
CA ILE A 176 1.98 -2.58 -9.36
C ILE A 176 0.50 -2.36 -9.68
N TYR A 177 0.10 -1.15 -10.11
CA TYR A 177 -1.31 -0.82 -10.31
C TYR A 177 -1.96 -1.65 -11.41
N SER A 178 -1.25 -1.96 -12.50
CA SER A 178 -1.71 -2.88 -13.54
C SER A 178 -1.94 -4.29 -12.99
N LYS A 179 -1.00 -4.80 -12.19
CA LYS A 179 -1.12 -6.10 -11.51
C LYS A 179 -2.33 -6.13 -10.58
N LEU A 180 -2.50 -5.12 -9.71
CA LEU A 180 -3.63 -5.06 -8.79
C LEU A 180 -4.97 -5.02 -9.54
N THR A 181 -5.05 -4.23 -10.60
CA THR A 181 -6.23 -4.17 -11.48
C THR A 181 -6.52 -5.51 -12.13
N GLU A 182 -5.51 -6.23 -12.61
CA GLU A 182 -5.66 -7.58 -13.18
C GLU A 182 -6.14 -8.58 -12.13
N LYS A 183 -5.59 -8.55 -10.92
CA LYS A 183 -6.02 -9.40 -9.80
C LYS A 183 -7.48 -9.18 -9.44
N VAL A 184 -7.93 -7.90 -9.36
CA VAL A 184 -9.35 -7.59 -9.13
C VAL A 184 -10.22 -8.19 -10.22
N LYS A 185 -9.90 -8.00 -11.49
CA LYS A 185 -10.68 -8.55 -12.62
C LYS A 185 -10.75 -10.08 -12.62
N LYS A 186 -9.70 -10.76 -12.12
CA LYS A 186 -9.62 -12.22 -12.14
C LYS A 186 -10.37 -12.87 -10.98
N TYR A 187 -10.43 -12.24 -9.82
CA TYR A 187 -10.88 -12.88 -8.59
C TYR A 187 -12.13 -12.24 -7.97
N TYR A 188 -12.55 -11.05 -8.42
CA TYR A 188 -13.64 -10.27 -7.84
C TYR A 188 -14.49 -9.56 -8.91
#